data_052a7b7a4379ca2cbf77da99c53e3d74
#
_entry.id   052a7b7a4379ca2cbf77da99c53e3d74
#
_cell.length_a   1.000
_cell.length_b   1.000
_cell.length_c   1.000
_cell.angle_alpha   90.00
_cell.angle_beta   90.00
_cell.angle_gamma   90.00
#
_symmetry.space_group_name_H-M   'P 1'
#
loop_
_entity.id
_entity.type
_entity.pdbx_description
1 polymer ?
#
loop_
_entity_poly.entity_id
_entity_poly.type
_entity_poly.pdbx_seq_one_letter_code
_entity_poly.pdbx_strand_id
1 'polypeptide(L)'
;MDDPHLSSAADAEQAFWQDAQWQGRLQELVEGNIWVIGYAPSVLLELCRAMTTQGLKPALVIGLPIGFSHAPAAKRQLMQLKVPYITTEGAFGGGLLASVALNRLAASLIEKPDCHCYLQNALQNVGVDMEVE
;
A
#
# COMPACT_ATOMS: atom_id res chain seq x y z
N MET A 1 -24.88 -7.41 18.52
CA MET A 1 -26.02 -7.47 17.58
C MET A 1 -25.45 -7.50 16.18
N ASP A 2 -25.57 -8.63 15.54
CA ASP A 2 -25.00 -8.82 14.20
C ASP A 2 -25.92 -8.17 13.17
N ASP A 3 -25.40 -7.15 12.49
CA ASP A 3 -26.06 -6.58 11.33
C ASP A 3 -25.96 -7.59 10.19
N PRO A 4 -27.10 -8.09 9.63
CA PRO A 4 -27.09 -9.07 8.54
C PRO A 4 -26.34 -8.58 7.30
N HIS A 5 -26.30 -7.26 7.08
CA HIS A 5 -25.58 -6.66 5.95
C HIS A 5 -24.05 -6.70 6.17
N LEU A 6 -23.59 -6.52 7.39
CA LEU A 6 -22.17 -6.58 7.72
C LEU A 6 -21.64 -8.02 7.66
N SER A 7 -22.40 -8.99 8.15
CA SER A 7 -22.01 -10.41 8.03
C SER A 7 -21.98 -10.85 6.56
N SER A 8 -22.97 -10.44 5.77
CA SER A 8 -23.00 -10.73 4.33
C SER A 8 -21.81 -10.10 3.58
N ALA A 9 -21.42 -8.90 3.94
CA ALA A 9 -20.25 -8.25 3.33
C ALA A 9 -18.95 -8.94 3.72
N ALA A 10 -18.82 -9.33 4.99
CA ALA A 10 -17.65 -10.07 5.48
C ALA A 10 -17.56 -11.46 4.83
N ASP A 11 -18.68 -12.14 4.69
CA ASP A 11 -18.74 -13.45 4.04
C ASP A 11 -18.37 -13.34 2.55
N ALA A 12 -18.85 -12.32 1.87
CA ALA A 12 -18.52 -12.07 0.47
C ALA A 12 -17.03 -11.72 0.29
N GLU A 13 -16.48 -10.92 1.17
CA GLU A 13 -15.05 -10.60 1.18
C GLU A 13 -14.21 -11.85 1.43
N GLN A 14 -14.60 -12.66 2.40
CA GLN A 14 -13.90 -13.92 2.70
C GLN A 14 -13.98 -14.89 1.53
N ALA A 15 -15.15 -15.03 0.90
CA ALA A 15 -15.32 -15.86 -0.28
C ALA A 15 -14.47 -15.38 -1.45
N PHE A 16 -14.38 -14.08 -1.66
CA PHE A 16 -13.51 -13.47 -2.68
C PHE A 16 -12.03 -13.84 -2.48
N TRP A 17 -11.53 -13.73 -1.24
CA TRP A 17 -10.14 -14.06 -0.94
C TRP A 17 -9.84 -15.55 -1.00
N GLN A 18 -10.84 -16.40 -0.83
CA GLN A 18 -10.71 -17.85 -0.89
C GLN A 18 -10.93 -18.41 -2.31
N ASP A 19 -11.34 -17.58 -3.26
CA ASP A 19 -11.54 -18.02 -4.63
C ASP A 19 -10.24 -18.62 -5.21
N ALA A 20 -10.35 -19.83 -5.72
CA ALA A 20 -9.21 -20.56 -6.26
C ALA A 20 -8.55 -19.85 -7.46
N GLN A 21 -9.34 -19.13 -8.27
CA GLN A 21 -8.79 -18.36 -9.39
C GLN A 21 -7.92 -17.20 -8.91
N TRP A 22 -8.36 -16.51 -7.88
CA TRP A 22 -7.61 -15.43 -7.26
C TRP A 22 -6.33 -15.96 -6.61
N GLN A 23 -6.44 -17.02 -5.83
CA GLN A 23 -5.30 -17.65 -5.17
C GLN A 23 -4.23 -18.11 -6.17
N GLY A 24 -4.65 -18.68 -7.30
CA GLY A 24 -3.74 -19.12 -8.35
C GLY A 24 -3.03 -17.97 -9.07
N ARG A 25 -3.62 -16.77 -9.07
CA ARG A 25 -3.04 -15.58 -9.71
C ARG A 25 -2.20 -14.72 -8.77
N LEU A 26 -2.24 -14.98 -7.47
CA LEU A 26 -1.52 -14.15 -6.49
C LEU A 26 -0.02 -14.08 -6.80
N GLN A 27 0.57 -15.17 -7.22
CA GLN A 27 1.99 -15.19 -7.55
C GLN A 27 2.33 -14.20 -8.67
N GLU A 28 1.55 -14.18 -9.74
CA GLU A 28 1.75 -13.23 -10.85
C GLU A 28 1.51 -11.78 -10.42
N LEU A 29 0.50 -11.57 -9.56
CA LEU A 29 0.08 -10.24 -9.16
C LEU A 29 1.01 -9.63 -8.10
N VAL A 30 1.62 -10.45 -7.27
CA VAL A 30 2.43 -9.98 -6.15
C VAL A 30 3.91 -9.93 -6.50
N GLU A 31 4.43 -10.99 -7.13
CA GLU A 31 5.86 -11.13 -7.38
C GLU A 31 6.40 -10.01 -8.28
N GLY A 32 7.36 -9.25 -7.75
CA GLY A 32 8.02 -8.17 -8.49
C GLY A 32 7.17 -6.93 -8.76
N ASN A 33 5.95 -6.86 -8.26
CA ASN A 33 5.03 -5.74 -8.48
C ASN A 33 4.99 -4.78 -7.29
N ILE A 34 4.51 -3.58 -7.54
CA ILE A 34 4.26 -2.57 -6.51
C ILE A 34 2.79 -2.66 -6.11
N TRP A 35 2.55 -2.87 -4.82
CA TRP A 35 1.22 -2.87 -4.26
C TRP A 35 0.94 -1.56 -3.54
N VAL A 36 -0.19 -0.94 -3.86
CA VAL A 36 -0.63 0.31 -3.23
C VAL A 36 -1.98 0.07 -2.56
N ILE A 37 -1.99 0.13 -1.25
CA ILE A 37 -3.18 -0.11 -0.44
C ILE A 37 -3.48 1.16 0.35
N GLY A 38 -4.55 1.85 -0.03
CA GLY A 38 -4.90 3.14 0.55
C GLY A 38 -6.17 3.15 1.39
N TYR A 39 -6.85 2.01 1.55
CA TYR A 39 -8.13 1.99 2.25
C TYR A 39 -8.30 0.75 3.14
N ALA A 40 -8.36 -0.44 2.58
CA ALA A 40 -8.83 -1.64 3.28
C ALA A 40 -7.72 -2.34 4.05
N PRO A 41 -7.79 -2.40 5.38
CA PRO A 41 -6.82 -3.16 6.18
C PRO A 41 -6.82 -4.67 5.88
N SER A 42 -7.97 -5.22 5.51
CA SER A 42 -8.11 -6.64 5.14
C SER A 42 -7.25 -7.00 3.93
N VAL A 43 -7.19 -6.12 2.93
CA VAL A 43 -6.35 -6.34 1.75
C VAL A 43 -4.87 -6.44 2.14
N LEU A 44 -4.41 -5.55 3.01
CA LEU A 44 -3.03 -5.58 3.50
C LEU A 44 -2.76 -6.85 4.32
N LEU A 45 -3.69 -7.27 5.16
CA LEU A 45 -3.56 -8.50 5.94
C LEU A 45 -3.47 -9.74 5.06
N GLU A 46 -4.32 -9.83 4.03
CA GLU A 46 -4.27 -10.94 3.08
C GLU A 46 -3.00 -10.94 2.24
N LEU A 47 -2.52 -9.77 1.84
CA LEU A 47 -1.23 -9.64 1.17
C LEU A 47 -0.09 -10.12 2.08
N CYS A 48 -0.07 -9.72 3.34
CA CYS A 48 0.92 -10.18 4.32
C CYS A 48 0.85 -11.70 4.51
N ARG A 49 -0.37 -12.25 4.58
CA ARG A 49 -0.57 -13.68 4.69
C ARG A 49 -0.01 -14.42 3.46
N ALA A 50 -0.31 -13.94 2.27
CA ALA A 50 0.19 -14.54 1.02
C ALA A 50 1.72 -14.48 0.94
N MET A 51 2.31 -13.36 1.32
CA MET A 51 3.77 -13.23 1.38
C MET A 51 4.40 -14.22 2.36
N THR A 52 3.77 -14.43 3.51
CA THR A 52 4.26 -15.35 4.54
C THR A 52 4.10 -16.81 4.14
N THR A 53 2.91 -17.17 3.64
CA THR A 53 2.58 -18.59 3.34
C THR A 53 3.16 -19.07 2.03
N GLN A 54 3.23 -18.21 1.01
CA GLN A 54 3.69 -18.57 -0.33
C GLN A 54 5.09 -18.06 -0.64
N GLY A 55 5.71 -17.31 0.25
CA GLY A 55 7.04 -16.76 0.05
C GLY A 55 7.12 -15.71 -1.06
N LEU A 56 6.01 -15.03 -1.36
CA LEU A 56 5.96 -14.03 -2.41
C LEU A 56 6.70 -12.76 -2.01
N LYS A 57 7.40 -12.15 -2.96
CA LYS A 57 8.19 -10.94 -2.74
C LYS A 57 7.78 -9.85 -3.71
N PRO A 58 6.91 -8.93 -3.31
CA PRO A 58 6.64 -7.75 -4.10
C PRO A 58 7.87 -6.86 -4.19
N ALA A 59 7.95 -6.04 -5.23
CA ALA A 59 9.02 -5.05 -5.34
C ALA A 59 8.90 -3.95 -4.27
N LEU A 60 7.66 -3.59 -3.93
CA LEU A 60 7.37 -2.59 -2.90
C LEU A 60 5.90 -2.72 -2.47
N VAL A 61 5.63 -2.49 -1.20
CA VAL A 61 4.27 -2.35 -0.66
C VAL A 61 4.10 -0.96 -0.06
N ILE A 62 3.24 -0.16 -0.66
CA ILE A 62 2.77 1.10 -0.06
C ILE A 62 1.50 0.76 0.72
N GLY A 63 1.66 0.49 2.01
CA GLY A 63 0.59 0.03 2.88
C GLY A 63 0.10 1.15 3.78
N LEU A 64 -0.93 1.86 3.37
CA LEU A 64 -1.50 3.00 4.07
C LEU A 64 -3.02 2.83 4.31
N PRO A 65 -3.46 1.66 4.81
CA PRO A 65 -4.86 1.48 5.16
C PRO A 65 -5.26 2.44 6.28
N ILE A 66 -6.54 2.81 6.30
CA ILE A 66 -7.08 3.75 7.27
C ILE A 66 -8.00 3.04 8.26
N GLY A 67 -8.00 3.48 9.50
CA GLY A 67 -8.90 3.01 10.53
C GLY A 67 -8.23 2.75 11.88
N PHE A 68 -9.04 2.67 12.93
CA PHE A 68 -8.55 2.56 14.30
C PHE A 68 -8.38 1.11 14.77
N SER A 69 -9.12 0.18 14.22
CA SER A 69 -9.14 -1.20 14.73
C SER A 69 -8.15 -2.12 14.02
N HIS A 70 -8.20 -2.23 12.71
CA HIS A 70 -7.41 -3.23 11.98
C HIS A 70 -6.20 -2.63 11.24
N ALA A 71 -6.25 -1.36 10.87
CA ALA A 71 -5.17 -0.73 10.12
C ALA A 71 -3.84 -0.71 10.89
N PRO A 72 -3.80 -0.35 12.18
CA PRO A 72 -2.55 -0.39 12.93
C PRO A 72 -1.94 -1.80 13.02
N ALA A 73 -2.77 -2.80 13.19
CA ALA A 73 -2.32 -4.20 13.26
C ALA A 73 -1.77 -4.68 11.92
N ALA A 74 -2.46 -4.37 10.82
CA ALA A 74 -2.03 -4.72 9.48
C ALA A 74 -0.68 -4.08 9.12
N LYS A 75 -0.50 -2.81 9.47
CA LYS A 75 0.76 -2.09 9.24
C LYS A 75 1.91 -2.68 10.05
N ARG A 76 1.68 -3.02 11.32
CA ARG A 76 2.70 -3.68 12.14
C ARG A 76 3.10 -5.02 11.55
N GLN A 77 2.15 -5.78 11.03
CA GLN A 77 2.43 -7.05 10.39
C GLN A 77 3.28 -6.87 9.12
N LEU A 78 2.97 -5.85 8.31
CA LEU A 78 3.78 -5.50 7.14
C LEU A 78 5.22 -5.16 7.53
N MET A 79 5.41 -4.37 8.59
CA MET A 79 6.74 -3.97 9.05
C MET A 79 7.60 -5.13 9.55
N GLN A 80 6.99 -6.24 9.95
CA GLN A 80 7.70 -7.44 10.39
C GLN A 80 8.18 -8.31 9.22
N LEU A 81 7.67 -8.08 8.03
CA LEU A 81 8.07 -8.85 6.85
C LEU A 81 9.34 -8.24 6.22
N LYS A 82 10.14 -9.09 5.60
CA LYS A 82 11.38 -8.67 4.94
C LYS A 82 11.12 -8.27 3.50
N VAL A 83 10.28 -7.28 3.29
CA VAL A 83 9.96 -6.72 1.98
C VAL A 83 10.09 -5.20 2.03
N PRO A 84 10.42 -4.53 0.93
CA PRO A 84 10.40 -3.07 0.90
C PRO A 84 8.98 -2.56 1.14
N TYR A 85 8.82 -1.59 2.04
CA TYR A 85 7.51 -1.02 2.32
C TYR A 85 7.59 0.47 2.62
N ILE A 86 6.48 1.15 2.38
CA ILE A 86 6.19 2.50 2.87
C ILE A 86 4.88 2.41 3.64
N THR A 87 4.90 2.82 4.90
CA THR A 87 3.72 2.82 5.76
C THR A 87 3.83 3.93 6.80
N THR A 88 2.73 4.15 7.52
CA THR A 88 2.70 5.03 8.69
C THR A 88 2.35 4.20 9.92
N GLU A 89 2.72 4.65 11.08
CA GLU A 89 2.28 4.03 12.32
C GLU A 89 0.88 4.55 12.71
N GLY A 90 0.07 3.66 13.29
CA GLY A 90 -1.23 4.03 13.81
C GLY A 90 -2.34 4.02 12.77
N ALA A 91 -3.35 4.87 13.01
CA ALA A 91 -4.60 4.87 12.25
C ALA A 91 -4.58 5.71 10.97
N PHE A 92 -3.56 6.53 10.78
CA PHE A 92 -3.47 7.43 9.64
C PHE A 92 -3.11 6.71 8.35
N GLY A 93 -3.76 7.10 7.27
CA GLY A 93 -3.53 6.55 5.95
C GLY A 93 -4.53 7.17 4.97
N GLY A 94 -4.93 6.37 4.02
CA GLY A 94 -5.94 6.72 3.03
C GLY A 94 -5.42 6.77 1.61
N GLY A 95 -6.34 6.75 0.67
CA GLY A 95 -6.02 6.72 -0.76
C GLY A 95 -5.23 7.93 -1.23
N LEU A 96 -5.52 9.11 -0.69
CA LEU A 96 -4.78 10.33 -1.04
C LEU A 96 -3.31 10.22 -0.61
N LEU A 97 -3.06 9.79 0.61
CA LEU A 97 -1.70 9.63 1.12
C LEU A 97 -0.92 8.56 0.33
N ALA A 98 -1.58 7.45 0.03
CA ALA A 98 -0.99 6.38 -0.78
C ALA A 98 -0.67 6.87 -2.20
N SER A 99 -1.56 7.64 -2.81
CA SER A 99 -1.36 8.25 -4.12
C SER A 99 -0.18 9.23 -4.12
N VAL A 100 -0.08 10.07 -3.10
CA VAL A 100 1.03 11.02 -2.96
C VAL A 100 2.35 10.27 -2.80
N ALA A 101 2.39 9.22 -1.98
CA ALA A 101 3.59 8.41 -1.79
C ALA A 101 4.04 7.76 -3.11
N LEU A 102 3.11 7.17 -3.86
CA LEU A 102 3.40 6.57 -5.17
C LEU A 102 3.90 7.61 -6.17
N ASN A 103 3.24 8.76 -6.24
CA ASN A 103 3.61 9.83 -7.17
C ASN A 103 5.02 10.38 -6.86
N ARG A 104 5.36 10.54 -5.60
CA ARG A 104 6.70 10.98 -5.19
C ARG A 104 7.76 9.96 -5.55
N LEU A 105 7.48 8.69 -5.34
CA LEU A 105 8.38 7.61 -5.72
C LEU A 105 8.56 7.56 -7.23
N ALA A 106 7.49 7.61 -8.00
CA ALA A 106 7.53 7.61 -9.45
C ALA A 106 8.31 8.81 -10.00
N ALA A 107 8.08 10.00 -9.45
CA ALA A 107 8.82 11.20 -9.83
C ALA A 107 10.33 11.04 -9.58
N SER A 108 10.72 10.45 -8.45
CA SER A 108 12.13 10.23 -8.13
C SER A 108 12.82 9.23 -9.07
N LEU A 109 12.07 8.26 -9.61
CA LEU A 109 12.59 7.26 -10.55
C LEU A 109 12.65 7.77 -11.99
N ILE A 110 11.76 8.69 -12.36
CA ILE A 110 11.67 9.28 -13.69
C ILE A 110 12.67 10.45 -13.82
N GLU A 111 13.11 11.03 -12.72
CA GLU A 111 14.08 12.12 -12.74
C GLU A 111 15.37 11.69 -13.40
N LYS A 112 15.62 12.30 -14.54
CA LYS A 112 16.95 12.24 -15.13
C LYS A 112 17.90 13.10 -14.28
N PRO A 113 19.18 12.70 -14.14
CA PRO A 113 20.15 13.43 -13.32
C PRO A 113 20.25 14.92 -13.65
N ASP A 114 19.84 15.30 -14.87
CA ASP A 114 19.91 16.67 -15.37
C ASP A 114 18.69 17.54 -15.03
N CYS A 115 17.70 17.00 -14.31
CA CYS A 115 16.41 17.65 -14.08
C CYS A 115 16.20 18.17 -12.66
N HIS A 116 17.25 18.57 -11.96
CA HIS A 116 17.10 19.33 -10.72
C HIS A 116 16.24 20.60 -10.91
N CYS A 117 16.33 21.22 -12.09
CA CYS A 117 15.51 22.38 -12.45
C CYS A 117 14.02 22.08 -12.49
N TYR A 118 13.62 20.88 -12.91
CA TYR A 118 12.21 20.49 -12.99
C TYR A 118 11.58 20.38 -11.61
N LEU A 119 12.28 19.75 -10.68
CA LEU A 119 11.79 19.60 -9.31
C LEU A 119 11.70 20.96 -8.61
N GLN A 120 12.71 21.81 -8.76
CA GLN A 120 12.71 23.15 -8.22
C GLN A 120 11.56 23.99 -8.78
N ASN A 121 11.31 23.93 -10.08
CA ASN A 121 10.21 24.65 -10.71
C ASN A 121 8.84 24.12 -10.25
N ALA A 122 8.68 22.80 -10.13
CA ALA A 122 7.46 22.21 -9.62
C ALA A 122 7.19 22.59 -8.17
N LEU A 123 8.22 22.63 -7.34
CA LEU A 123 8.14 23.04 -5.93
C LEU A 123 7.85 24.54 -5.78
N GLN A 124 8.43 25.38 -6.63
CA GLN A 124 8.16 26.81 -6.66
C GLN A 124 6.71 27.10 -7.06
N ASN A 125 6.18 26.37 -8.02
CA ASN A 125 4.78 26.51 -8.45
C ASN A 125 3.79 26.09 -7.35
N VAL A 126 4.21 25.28 -6.40
CA VAL A 126 3.39 24.87 -5.25
C VAL A 126 3.64 25.74 -4.01
N GLY A 127 4.56 26.71 -4.10
CA GLY A 127 4.88 27.62 -3.00
C GLY A 127 5.64 26.98 -1.84
N VAL A 128 6.32 25.89 -2.09
CA VAL A 128 7.15 25.22 -1.10
C VAL A 128 8.60 25.58 -1.38
N ASP A 129 9.18 26.43 -0.57
CA ASP A 129 10.62 26.65 -0.55
C ASP A 129 11.30 25.45 0.10
N MET A 130 11.84 24.56 -0.72
CA MET A 130 12.80 23.58 -0.22
C MET A 130 14.19 24.12 -0.46
N GLU A 131 14.82 24.60 0.61
CA GLU A 131 16.27 24.77 0.60
C GLU A 131 16.89 23.37 0.50
N VAL A 132 17.45 23.07 -0.65
CA VAL A 132 18.28 21.90 -0.83
C VAL A 132 19.71 22.32 -0.51
N GLU A 133 20.13 21.95 0.67
CA GLU A 133 21.56 21.96 0.97
C GLU A 133 22.28 20.80 0.26
#